data_abd323fd764c7585446d2187ccf3c6a7
#
_entry.id   abd323fd764c7585446d2187ccf3c6a7
#
_cell.length_a   1.000
_cell.length_b   1.000
_cell.length_c   1.000
_cell.angle_alpha   90.00
_cell.angle_beta   90.00
_cell.angle_gamma   90.00
#
_symmetry.space_group_name_H-M   'P 1'
#
loop_
_entity.id
_entity.type
_entity.pdbx_description
1 polymer ?
#
loop_
_entity_poly.entity_id
_entity_poly.type
_entity_poly.pdbx_seq_one_letter_code
_entity_poly.pdbx_strand_id
1 'polypeptide(L)'
;MSSKLRVFTAFSGYDSQCLALDRLGVDYELIGWAEIDKYAIQAHNALYPQWADRNFGDISKIDWSQVPDFDLFTYSSPCFVAGTLITTDKGLKKIEDIKGGDMVLTHTGGYQKVITPMKRNYFGLLYEISSIFGDVTCTPEHPFYTSLCNIIHVTKGFLEHDRLSWVPAKNLEPGFSFVASPISAFKESKKKNIYKSRDNSCLLSPVLSVTIRCYMCDVYNMEVENDNSYVANNMIVHNCQDYSQAGLQRGGEEGSGTRSSLLWECRRAIEAKRPKYCLQENVAALVSSKFIDQFNKWQMTLEQFGYTNFSKVLNAKDYGVPQNRERIFMVSILGDASFHFPKPVKLERFVKDMLEDNVPECYFVSDDKVRAMIDHCDRKQLEGCGFKFEPTDGGGYAKSITTKSGSRETDNWIMQ
;
A
#
# COMPACT_ATOMS: atom_id res chain seq x y z
N MET A 1 -11.89 36.19 17.93
CA MET A 1 -11.12 34.95 18.12
C MET A 1 -11.13 34.22 16.80
N SER A 2 -9.97 33.92 16.21
CA SER A 2 -9.90 33.11 14.99
C SER A 2 -10.46 31.72 15.36
N SER A 3 -11.41 31.20 14.58
CA SER A 3 -11.91 29.85 14.77
C SER A 3 -10.78 28.87 14.45
N LYS A 4 -10.62 27.82 15.27
CA LYS A 4 -9.66 26.74 15.00
C LYS A 4 -9.96 26.11 13.64
N LEU A 5 -8.90 25.70 12.93
CA LEU A 5 -9.05 24.93 11.70
C LEU A 5 -9.58 23.54 12.04
N ARG A 6 -10.75 23.18 11.54
CA ARG A 6 -11.34 21.85 11.75
C ARG A 6 -10.83 20.89 10.68
N VAL A 7 -10.22 19.78 11.09
CA VAL A 7 -9.52 18.85 10.21
C VAL A 7 -10.16 17.47 10.24
N PHE A 8 -10.27 16.82 9.08
CA PHE A 8 -10.56 15.41 8.96
C PHE A 8 -9.48 14.73 8.10
N THR A 9 -8.93 13.62 8.58
CA THR A 9 -7.89 12.87 7.86
C THR A 9 -8.39 11.48 7.47
N ALA A 10 -8.17 11.07 6.22
CA ALA A 10 -8.52 9.75 5.72
C ALA A 10 -7.26 8.97 5.31
N PHE A 11 -7.25 7.67 5.61
CA PHE A 11 -6.07 6.82 5.50
C PHE A 11 -4.91 7.41 6.32
N SER A 12 -5.25 7.80 7.54
CA SER A 12 -4.46 8.70 8.38
C SER A 12 -3.09 8.13 8.75
N GLY A 13 -2.97 6.80 8.81
CA GLY A 13 -1.78 6.18 9.36
C GLY A 13 -1.57 6.63 10.83
N TYR A 14 -0.38 7.12 11.14
CA TYR A 14 -0.08 7.77 12.43
C TYR A 14 -0.38 9.28 12.44
N ASP A 15 -1.01 9.79 11.39
CA ASP A 15 -1.42 11.19 11.19
C ASP A 15 -0.26 12.18 11.03
N SER A 16 0.60 11.92 10.06
CA SER A 16 1.69 12.84 9.67
C SER A 16 1.19 14.24 9.27
N GLN A 17 -0.06 14.35 8.87
CA GLN A 17 -0.74 15.59 8.51
C GLN A 17 -0.94 16.47 9.75
N CYS A 18 -1.41 15.92 10.85
CA CYS A 18 -1.52 16.61 12.12
C CYS A 18 -0.15 17.02 12.65
N LEU A 19 0.86 16.15 12.55
CA LEU A 19 2.23 16.49 12.93
C LEU A 19 2.80 17.66 12.11
N ALA A 20 2.42 17.78 10.84
CA ALA A 20 2.79 18.93 10.02
C ALA A 20 2.12 20.23 10.49
N LEU A 21 0.82 20.16 10.87
CA LEU A 21 0.10 21.32 11.43
C LEU A 21 0.68 21.76 12.77
N ASP A 22 1.06 20.81 13.65
CA ASP A 22 1.76 21.09 14.92
C ASP A 22 3.08 21.83 14.70
N ARG A 23 3.89 21.35 13.75
CA ARG A 23 5.18 21.98 13.40
C ARG A 23 5.03 23.37 12.82
N LEU A 24 3.92 23.64 12.14
CA LEU A 24 3.59 24.96 11.61
C LEU A 24 2.97 25.89 12.65
N GLY A 25 2.68 25.40 13.86
CA GLY A 25 2.00 26.16 14.91
C GLY A 25 0.56 26.56 14.55
N VAL A 26 -0.11 25.77 13.71
CA VAL A 26 -1.50 26.02 13.33
C VAL A 26 -2.42 25.62 14.47
N ASP A 27 -3.32 26.53 14.88
CA ASP A 27 -4.37 26.18 15.86
C ASP A 27 -5.49 25.42 15.14
N TYR A 28 -5.58 24.11 15.39
CA TYR A 28 -6.54 23.22 14.75
C TYR A 28 -7.21 22.28 15.75
N GLU A 29 -8.28 21.66 15.28
CA GLU A 29 -8.96 20.56 15.96
C GLU A 29 -9.17 19.41 14.96
N LEU A 30 -8.70 18.20 15.31
CA LEU A 30 -9.00 17.00 14.55
C LEU A 30 -10.43 16.56 14.87
N ILE A 31 -11.38 16.86 13.97
CA ILE A 31 -12.81 16.56 14.13
C ILE A 31 -13.06 15.05 14.01
N GLY A 32 -12.29 14.39 13.13
CA GLY A 32 -12.37 12.97 12.91
C GLY A 32 -11.22 12.48 12.04
N TRP A 33 -11.01 11.19 12.08
CA TRP A 33 -10.04 10.50 11.25
C TRP A 33 -10.55 9.12 10.87
N ALA A 34 -10.05 8.57 9.76
CA ALA A 34 -10.44 7.27 9.24
C ALA A 34 -9.21 6.40 8.98
N GLU A 35 -9.04 5.37 9.81
CA GLU A 35 -7.99 4.38 9.71
C GLU A 35 -8.50 3.04 10.26
N ILE A 36 -8.10 1.94 9.62
CA ILE A 36 -8.51 0.59 9.98
C ILE A 36 -7.34 -0.30 10.41
N ASP A 37 -6.10 0.12 10.15
CA ASP A 37 -4.93 -0.62 10.59
C ASP A 37 -4.69 -0.41 12.10
N LYS A 38 -4.69 -1.51 12.87
CA LYS A 38 -4.58 -1.47 14.32
C LYS A 38 -3.27 -0.86 14.82
N TYR A 39 -2.16 -1.04 14.09
CA TYR A 39 -0.86 -0.50 14.51
C TYR A 39 -0.75 0.98 14.18
N ALA A 40 -1.30 1.39 13.05
CA ALA A 40 -1.45 2.81 12.71
C ALA A 40 -2.33 3.52 13.74
N ILE A 41 -3.46 2.90 14.12
CA ILE A 41 -4.34 3.39 15.18
C ILE A 41 -3.59 3.50 16.52
N GLN A 42 -2.80 2.50 16.89
CA GLN A 42 -1.99 2.55 18.12
C GLN A 42 -0.97 3.68 18.08
N ALA A 43 -0.28 3.85 16.94
CA ALA A 43 0.69 4.94 16.76
C ALA A 43 0.00 6.31 16.80
N HIS A 44 -1.14 6.47 16.14
CA HIS A 44 -1.96 7.68 16.21
C HIS A 44 -2.36 7.99 17.65
N ASN A 45 -2.91 7.01 18.37
CA ASN A 45 -3.38 7.20 19.75
C ASN A 45 -2.26 7.50 20.74
N ALA A 46 -1.04 7.04 20.45
CA ALA A 46 0.15 7.39 21.24
C ALA A 46 0.58 8.86 21.03
N LEU A 47 0.45 9.35 19.79
CA LEU A 47 0.79 10.74 19.45
C LEU A 47 -0.33 11.73 19.84
N TYR A 48 -1.59 11.31 19.66
CA TYR A 48 -2.78 12.14 19.81
C TYR A 48 -3.84 11.48 20.71
N PRO A 49 -3.54 11.19 21.98
CA PRO A 49 -4.46 10.49 22.87
C PRO A 49 -5.77 11.27 23.10
N GLN A 50 -5.76 12.59 22.94
CA GLN A 50 -6.92 13.46 23.08
C GLN A 50 -7.97 13.28 21.96
N TRP A 51 -7.61 12.62 20.85
CA TRP A 51 -8.49 12.37 19.69
C TRP A 51 -8.64 10.89 19.36
N ALA A 52 -8.21 10.01 20.26
CA ALA A 52 -8.25 8.56 20.05
C ALA A 52 -9.67 8.00 19.81
N ASP A 53 -10.68 8.65 20.39
CA ASP A 53 -12.10 8.31 20.28
C ASP A 53 -12.76 8.82 18.98
N ARG A 54 -12.04 9.58 18.14
CA ARG A 54 -12.58 10.20 16.92
C ARG A 54 -12.29 9.40 15.66
N ASN A 55 -11.90 8.12 15.78
CA ASN A 55 -11.68 7.24 14.64
C ASN A 55 -13.01 6.71 14.10
N PHE A 56 -13.33 7.08 12.88
CA PHE A 56 -14.52 6.59 12.15
C PHE A 56 -14.29 5.24 11.44
N GLY A 57 -13.06 4.68 11.50
CA GLY A 57 -12.71 3.37 10.94
C GLY A 57 -12.72 3.34 9.42
N ASP A 58 -13.52 2.43 8.85
CA ASP A 58 -13.59 2.21 7.41
C ASP A 58 -14.34 3.35 6.71
N ILE A 59 -13.63 4.11 5.89
CA ILE A 59 -14.19 5.28 5.17
C ILE A 59 -15.40 4.91 4.29
N SER A 60 -15.46 3.67 3.78
CA SER A 60 -16.59 3.20 2.97
C SER A 60 -17.89 3.03 3.75
N LYS A 61 -17.79 2.95 5.08
CA LYS A 61 -18.92 2.75 6.00
C LYS A 61 -19.34 4.03 6.73
N ILE A 62 -18.63 5.12 6.53
CA ILE A 62 -18.94 6.39 7.19
C ILE A 62 -20.27 6.95 6.66
N ASP A 63 -21.18 7.21 7.59
CA ASP A 63 -22.33 8.08 7.36
C ASP A 63 -21.88 9.54 7.54
N TRP A 64 -21.59 10.20 6.44
CA TRP A 64 -21.11 11.58 6.44
C TRP A 64 -22.10 12.59 7.03
N SER A 65 -23.39 12.24 7.13
CA SER A 65 -24.38 13.09 7.80
C SER A 65 -24.14 13.21 9.30
N GLN A 66 -23.53 12.19 9.92
CA GLN A 66 -23.22 12.16 11.33
C GLN A 66 -21.84 12.73 11.69
N VAL A 67 -20.99 12.95 10.68
CA VAL A 67 -19.68 13.57 10.89
C VAL A 67 -19.84 15.08 11.04
N PRO A 68 -19.27 15.75 12.03
CA PRO A 68 -19.27 17.21 12.10
C PRO A 68 -18.60 17.84 10.87
N ASP A 69 -18.97 19.08 10.53
CA ASP A 69 -18.33 19.78 9.42
C ASP A 69 -16.86 20.08 9.72
N PHE A 70 -16.01 20.06 8.70
CA PHE A 70 -14.58 20.33 8.77
C PHE A 70 -14.14 21.24 7.62
N ASP A 71 -13.01 21.91 7.83
CA ASP A 71 -12.49 22.92 6.90
C ASP A 71 -11.39 22.33 6.01
N LEU A 72 -10.63 21.35 6.50
CA LEU A 72 -9.53 20.66 5.79
C LEU A 72 -9.76 19.16 5.76
N PHE A 73 -9.59 18.55 4.58
CA PHE A 73 -9.64 17.10 4.31
C PHE A 73 -8.37 16.56 3.66
N THR A 74 -7.78 15.46 4.16
CA THR A 74 -6.52 14.84 3.62
C THR A 74 -6.55 13.32 3.38
N TYR A 75 -5.88 12.72 2.31
CA TYR A 75 -5.99 11.26 1.89
C TYR A 75 -4.92 10.63 0.95
N SER A 76 -4.69 9.22 0.87
CA SER A 76 -3.71 8.39 -0.03
C SER A 76 -3.86 6.80 -0.11
N SER A 77 -3.30 5.87 -1.07
CA SER A 77 -3.57 4.37 -1.31
C SER A 77 -2.53 3.28 -1.83
N PRO A 78 -2.62 1.82 -1.72
CA PRO A 78 -1.57 0.67 -1.78
C PRO A 78 -1.50 -0.53 -2.85
N CYS A 79 -0.57 -1.74 -2.84
CA CYS A 79 -0.26 -2.96 -3.73
C CYS A 79 0.75 -4.11 -3.32
N PHE A 80 1.30 -5.12 -4.23
CA PHE A 80 2.21 -6.29 -3.98
C PHE A 80 3.73 -6.16 -4.25
N VAL A 81 4.57 -7.20 -3.85
CA VAL A 81 6.05 -7.19 -3.99
C VAL A 81 6.56 -8.03 -5.17
N ALA A 82 7.81 -7.74 -5.65
CA ALA A 82 8.54 -8.52 -6.64
C ALA A 82 8.84 -9.95 -6.17
N GLY A 83 8.99 -10.89 -7.10
CA GLY A 83 9.32 -12.29 -6.82
C GLY A 83 8.09 -13.17 -6.54
N THR A 84 6.89 -12.60 -6.42
CA THR A 84 5.64 -13.38 -6.31
C THR A 84 5.43 -14.20 -7.58
N LEU A 85 5.28 -15.52 -7.45
CA LEU A 85 5.09 -16.42 -8.59
C LEU A 85 3.62 -16.50 -8.99
N ILE A 86 3.35 -16.22 -10.25
CA ILE A 86 2.02 -16.27 -10.86
C ILE A 86 1.89 -17.54 -11.69
N THR A 87 0.79 -18.24 -11.52
CA THR A 87 0.49 -19.44 -12.32
C THR A 87 -0.05 -19.03 -13.69
N THR A 88 0.69 -19.36 -14.75
CA THR A 88 0.31 -19.11 -16.16
C THR A 88 0.09 -20.42 -16.90
N ASP A 89 -0.51 -20.35 -18.10
CA ASP A 89 -0.68 -21.48 -19.01
C ASP A 89 0.66 -22.10 -19.46
N LYS A 90 1.77 -21.33 -19.36
CA LYS A 90 3.15 -21.73 -19.70
C LYS A 90 4.00 -22.10 -18.47
N GLY A 91 3.38 -22.22 -17.29
CA GLY A 91 4.07 -22.50 -16.03
C GLY A 91 4.15 -21.29 -15.11
N LEU A 92 4.99 -21.39 -14.07
CA LEU A 92 5.16 -20.31 -13.10
C LEU A 92 6.01 -19.19 -13.68
N LYS A 93 5.56 -17.95 -13.52
CA LYS A 93 6.24 -16.73 -13.95
C LYS A 93 6.26 -15.71 -12.80
N LYS A 94 7.38 -15.02 -12.61
CA LYS A 94 7.44 -13.97 -11.59
C LYS A 94 6.51 -12.81 -11.96
N ILE A 95 5.87 -12.19 -10.96
CA ILE A 95 4.88 -11.12 -11.17
C ILE A 95 5.48 -9.92 -11.93
N GLU A 96 6.76 -9.62 -11.67
CA GLU A 96 7.49 -8.54 -12.37
C GLU A 96 7.76 -8.84 -13.86
N ASP A 97 7.71 -10.11 -14.26
CA ASP A 97 7.95 -10.55 -15.63
C ASP A 97 6.65 -10.74 -16.43
N ILE A 98 5.49 -10.66 -15.77
CA ILE A 98 4.17 -10.77 -16.42
C ILE A 98 3.97 -9.63 -17.42
N LYS A 99 3.42 -9.97 -18.58
CA LYS A 99 3.15 -9.04 -19.67
C LYS A 99 1.68 -9.08 -20.07
N GLY A 100 1.19 -7.98 -20.67
CA GLY A 100 -0.12 -7.98 -21.32
C GLY A 100 -0.20 -9.08 -22.38
N GLY A 101 -1.29 -9.86 -22.33
CA GLY A 101 -1.49 -11.03 -23.18
C GLY A 101 -1.09 -12.38 -22.56
N ASP A 102 -0.36 -12.40 -21.42
CA ASP A 102 -0.14 -13.66 -20.69
C ASP A 102 -1.47 -14.22 -20.17
N MET A 103 -1.58 -15.55 -20.16
CA MET A 103 -2.76 -16.25 -19.62
C MET A 103 -2.48 -16.71 -18.22
N VAL A 104 -3.25 -16.25 -17.24
CA VAL A 104 -3.09 -16.57 -15.81
C VAL A 104 -4.27 -17.39 -15.29
N LEU A 105 -3.99 -18.33 -14.39
CA LEU A 105 -5.00 -19.15 -13.75
C LEU A 105 -5.80 -18.30 -12.75
N THR A 106 -7.12 -18.43 -12.75
CA THR A 106 -8.03 -17.64 -11.93
C THR A 106 -8.76 -18.50 -10.89
N HIS A 107 -9.59 -17.86 -10.05
CA HIS A 107 -10.38 -18.54 -9.01
C HIS A 107 -11.42 -19.52 -9.59
N THR A 108 -11.85 -19.33 -10.83
CA THR A 108 -12.78 -20.24 -11.52
C THR A 108 -12.11 -21.53 -11.99
N GLY A 109 -10.77 -21.63 -11.90
CA GLY A 109 -9.98 -22.77 -12.39
C GLY A 109 -9.69 -22.71 -13.88
N GLY A 110 -10.15 -21.67 -14.59
CA GLY A 110 -9.84 -21.35 -15.98
C GLY A 110 -8.66 -20.38 -16.10
N TYR A 111 -8.09 -20.30 -17.32
CA TYR A 111 -7.06 -19.30 -17.64
C TYR A 111 -7.71 -18.09 -18.28
N GLN A 112 -7.36 -16.90 -17.78
CA GLN A 112 -7.81 -15.63 -18.32
C GLN A 112 -6.62 -14.76 -18.72
N LYS A 113 -6.84 -13.89 -19.69
CA LYS A 113 -5.81 -13.02 -20.23
C LYS A 113 -5.46 -11.90 -19.27
N VAL A 114 -4.16 -11.67 -19.08
CA VAL A 114 -3.67 -10.44 -18.44
C VAL A 114 -3.88 -9.28 -19.39
N ILE A 115 -4.68 -8.31 -18.99
CA ILE A 115 -4.89 -7.08 -19.75
C ILE A 115 -3.67 -6.19 -19.54
N THR A 116 -3.32 -5.91 -18.27
CA THR A 116 -2.21 -5.03 -17.93
C THR A 116 -1.47 -5.52 -16.70
N PRO A 117 -0.14 -5.66 -16.77
CA PRO A 117 0.71 -5.79 -15.59
C PRO A 117 0.93 -4.42 -14.96
N MET A 118 0.97 -4.39 -13.63
CA MET A 118 1.13 -3.18 -12.82
C MET A 118 2.37 -3.27 -11.95
N LYS A 119 3.07 -2.13 -11.81
CA LYS A 119 4.23 -1.99 -10.94
C LYS A 119 4.20 -0.65 -10.24
N ARG A 120 4.48 -0.60 -8.93
CA ARG A 120 4.69 0.66 -8.20
C ARG A 120 5.68 0.49 -7.06
N ASN A 121 6.34 1.57 -6.66
CA ASN A 121 7.08 1.59 -5.41
C ASN A 121 6.12 1.66 -4.23
N TYR A 122 6.31 0.79 -3.27
CA TYR A 122 5.52 0.70 -2.05
C TYR A 122 6.39 0.90 -0.82
N PHE A 123 5.89 1.70 0.12
CA PHE A 123 6.47 1.88 1.43
C PHE A 123 5.38 1.62 2.48
N GLY A 124 5.56 0.61 3.29
CA GLY A 124 4.59 0.28 4.34
C GLY A 124 4.72 -1.16 4.84
N LEU A 125 3.77 -1.54 5.67
CA LEU A 125 3.70 -2.90 6.19
C LEU A 125 3.34 -3.87 5.06
N LEU A 126 4.12 -4.95 4.94
CA LEU A 126 3.77 -6.10 4.14
C LEU A 126 3.45 -7.28 5.05
N TYR A 127 2.47 -8.03 4.62
CA TYR A 127 2.00 -9.24 5.26
C TYR A 127 2.55 -10.43 4.48
N GLU A 128 3.40 -11.21 5.12
CA GLU A 128 3.87 -12.50 4.63
C GLU A 128 2.91 -13.56 5.17
N ILE A 129 2.06 -14.08 4.28
CA ILE A 129 1.06 -15.09 4.57
C ILE A 129 1.67 -16.44 4.25
N SER A 130 1.86 -17.28 5.27
CA SER A 130 2.36 -18.64 5.11
C SER A 130 1.22 -19.65 5.17
N SER A 131 1.23 -20.57 4.22
CA SER A 131 0.26 -21.67 4.12
C SER A 131 0.93 -22.94 3.59
N ILE A 132 0.21 -24.07 3.53
CA ILE A 132 0.74 -25.29 2.91
C ILE A 132 0.94 -25.13 1.39
N PHE A 133 0.27 -24.15 0.78
CA PHE A 133 0.43 -23.85 -0.65
C PHE A 133 1.73 -23.10 -0.95
N GLY A 134 2.32 -22.44 0.03
CA GLY A 134 3.51 -21.61 -0.05
C GLY A 134 3.37 -20.32 0.75
N ASP A 135 4.33 -19.43 0.57
CA ASP A 135 4.35 -18.13 1.22
C ASP A 135 4.10 -17.03 0.18
N VAL A 136 3.31 -16.02 0.53
CA VAL A 136 3.09 -14.85 -0.32
C VAL A 136 3.24 -13.57 0.50
N THR A 137 3.94 -12.59 -0.04
CA THR A 137 4.13 -11.28 0.59
C THR A 137 3.36 -10.22 -0.17
N CYS A 138 2.48 -9.52 0.52
CA CYS A 138 1.58 -8.55 -0.09
C CYS A 138 1.28 -7.36 0.84
N THR A 139 0.61 -6.35 0.30
CA THR A 139 0.10 -5.23 1.10
C THR A 139 -1.04 -5.68 2.02
N PRO A 140 -1.25 -5.01 3.16
CA PRO A 140 -2.22 -5.41 4.19
C PRO A 140 -3.63 -5.67 3.67
N GLU A 141 -4.04 -4.88 2.70
CA GLU A 141 -5.40 -4.93 2.16
C GLU A 141 -5.57 -5.89 0.99
N HIS A 142 -4.52 -6.59 0.56
CA HIS A 142 -4.63 -7.48 -0.60
C HIS A 142 -5.60 -8.63 -0.32
N PRO A 143 -6.68 -8.79 -1.13
CA PRO A 143 -7.70 -9.77 -0.83
C PRO A 143 -7.29 -11.18 -1.26
N PHE A 144 -7.46 -12.13 -0.35
CA PHE A 144 -7.34 -13.57 -0.56
C PHE A 144 -8.73 -14.21 -0.62
N TYR A 145 -8.91 -15.17 -1.48
CA TYR A 145 -10.10 -16.02 -1.48
C TYR A 145 -9.99 -16.99 -0.32
N THR A 146 -10.82 -16.85 0.69
CA THR A 146 -10.59 -17.43 2.02
C THR A 146 -11.89 -17.89 2.64
N SER A 147 -11.84 -19.03 3.33
CA SER A 147 -12.87 -19.45 4.29
C SER A 147 -12.44 -19.05 5.70
N LEU A 148 -13.34 -18.41 6.45
CA LEU A 148 -13.16 -18.11 7.88
C LEU A 148 -13.92 -19.15 8.68
N CYS A 149 -13.23 -19.96 9.48
CA CYS A 149 -13.83 -21.02 10.28
C CYS A 149 -13.41 -20.92 11.74
N ASN A 150 -14.36 -20.65 12.63
CA ASN A 150 -14.12 -20.57 14.08
C ASN A 150 -14.00 -21.96 14.75
N ILE A 151 -14.44 -23.03 14.08
CA ILE A 151 -14.38 -24.40 14.58
C ILE A 151 -14.07 -25.32 13.41
N ILE A 152 -12.95 -26.05 13.49
CA ILE A 152 -12.56 -27.03 12.47
C ILE A 152 -13.43 -28.28 12.63
N HIS A 153 -14.62 -28.30 12.05
CA HIS A 153 -15.35 -29.53 11.80
C HIS A 153 -14.99 -30.07 10.41
N VAL A 154 -14.15 -31.08 10.39
CA VAL A 154 -13.74 -31.75 9.16
C VAL A 154 -14.51 -33.08 9.07
N THR A 155 -15.42 -33.15 8.12
CA THR A 155 -16.12 -34.41 7.80
C THR A 155 -15.66 -34.91 6.43
N LYS A 156 -15.04 -36.08 6.38
CA LYS A 156 -14.55 -36.74 5.14
C LYS A 156 -13.59 -35.86 4.30
N GLY A 157 -12.77 -34.96 4.93
CA GLY A 157 -11.84 -34.12 4.24
C GLY A 157 -12.42 -32.79 3.71
N PHE A 158 -13.64 -32.45 4.06
CA PHE A 158 -14.30 -31.18 3.77
C PHE A 158 -14.41 -30.34 5.03
N LEU A 159 -14.25 -29.03 4.88
CA LEU A 159 -14.60 -28.07 5.93
C LEU A 159 -16.12 -27.89 5.97
N GLU A 160 -16.73 -28.16 7.13
CA GLU A 160 -18.14 -27.85 7.35
C GLU A 160 -18.29 -26.34 7.56
N HIS A 161 -19.28 -25.70 6.88
CA HIS A 161 -19.58 -24.28 6.94
C HIS A 161 -18.57 -23.36 6.26
N ASP A 162 -17.87 -23.80 5.21
CA ASP A 162 -17.07 -22.94 4.39
C ASP A 162 -17.94 -21.94 3.60
N ARG A 163 -17.78 -20.67 3.93
CA ARG A 163 -18.22 -19.57 3.07
C ARG A 163 -16.97 -18.88 2.54
N LEU A 164 -16.68 -19.14 1.28
CA LEU A 164 -15.58 -18.49 0.61
C LEU A 164 -15.92 -17.02 0.34
N SER A 165 -15.03 -16.13 0.76
CA SER A 165 -15.14 -14.69 0.57
C SER A 165 -13.76 -14.05 0.37
N TRP A 166 -13.75 -12.83 -0.18
CA TRP A 166 -12.53 -12.06 -0.33
C TRP A 166 -12.17 -11.40 1.00
N VAL A 167 -11.05 -11.83 1.61
CA VAL A 167 -10.58 -11.35 2.91
C VAL A 167 -9.23 -10.66 2.75
N PRO A 168 -9.08 -9.40 3.18
CA PRO A 168 -7.80 -8.70 3.15
C PRO A 168 -6.71 -9.43 3.96
N ALA A 169 -5.46 -9.41 3.50
CA ALA A 169 -4.32 -10.06 4.15
C ALA A 169 -4.20 -9.73 5.64
N LYS A 170 -4.48 -8.47 6.02
CA LYS A 170 -4.45 -8.01 7.41
C LYS A 170 -5.50 -8.63 8.34
N ASN A 171 -6.56 -9.20 7.76
CA ASN A 171 -7.65 -9.85 8.49
C ASN A 171 -7.49 -11.38 8.51
N LEU A 172 -6.40 -11.91 7.95
CA LEU A 172 -6.11 -13.34 8.01
C LEU A 172 -5.51 -13.69 9.37
N GLU A 173 -6.08 -14.71 10.01
CA GLU A 173 -5.65 -15.18 11.33
C GLU A 173 -5.14 -16.61 11.25
N PRO A 174 -3.91 -16.89 11.78
CA PRO A 174 -3.38 -18.27 11.82
C PRO A 174 -4.32 -19.23 12.56
N GLY A 175 -4.60 -20.38 11.93
CA GLY A 175 -5.48 -21.41 12.48
C GLY A 175 -6.98 -21.15 12.32
N PHE A 176 -7.40 -19.93 11.99
CA PHE A 176 -8.83 -19.57 11.79
C PHE A 176 -9.16 -19.22 10.34
N SER A 177 -8.17 -18.80 9.55
CA SER A 177 -8.33 -18.49 8.14
C SER A 177 -7.78 -19.62 7.28
N PHE A 178 -8.52 -19.96 6.19
CA PHE A 178 -8.15 -21.00 5.24
C PHE A 178 -8.10 -20.40 3.84
N VAL A 179 -6.88 -20.20 3.31
CA VAL A 179 -6.70 -19.66 1.95
C VAL A 179 -6.99 -20.72 0.90
N ALA A 180 -7.58 -20.29 -0.21
CA ALA A 180 -7.99 -21.16 -1.30
C ALA A 180 -6.93 -21.27 -2.40
N SER A 181 -6.88 -22.45 -3.06
CA SER A 181 -6.09 -22.71 -4.27
C SER A 181 -6.96 -23.47 -5.27
N PRO A 182 -6.89 -23.19 -6.59
CA PRO A 182 -7.54 -24.03 -7.57
C PRO A 182 -6.98 -25.46 -7.51
N ILE A 183 -7.83 -26.47 -7.70
CA ILE A 183 -7.43 -27.88 -7.67
C ILE A 183 -6.32 -28.16 -8.70
N SER A 184 -6.34 -27.48 -9.84
CA SER A 184 -5.36 -27.62 -10.91
C SER A 184 -3.98 -26.99 -10.60
N ALA A 185 -3.92 -26.02 -9.69
CA ALA A 185 -2.68 -25.32 -9.35
C ALA A 185 -1.78 -26.10 -8.38
N PHE A 186 -2.38 -26.99 -7.56
CA PHE A 186 -1.65 -27.69 -6.50
C PHE A 186 -1.73 -29.21 -6.66
N LYS A 187 -0.62 -29.82 -7.13
CA LYS A 187 -0.57 -31.25 -7.46
C LYS A 187 -0.45 -32.20 -6.26
N GLU A 188 -0.16 -31.71 -5.07
CA GLU A 188 0.08 -32.53 -3.87
C GLU A 188 -1.15 -32.59 -2.95
N SER A 189 -2.28 -33.07 -3.44
CA SER A 189 -3.54 -33.21 -2.68
C SER A 189 -3.51 -34.18 -1.49
N LYS A 190 -2.37 -34.86 -1.24
CA LYS A 190 -2.19 -35.83 -0.15
C LYS A 190 -1.45 -35.29 1.08
N LYS A 191 -1.10 -34.00 1.12
CA LYS A 191 -0.51 -33.39 2.34
C LYS A 191 -1.56 -33.32 3.44
N LYS A 192 -1.14 -33.65 4.68
CA LYS A 192 -1.99 -33.45 5.87
C LYS A 192 -2.43 -31.98 5.97
N ASN A 193 -3.67 -31.76 6.41
CA ASN A 193 -4.27 -30.44 6.62
C ASN A 193 -4.58 -29.63 5.35
N ILE A 194 -4.73 -30.26 4.20
CA ILE A 194 -5.39 -29.69 3.03
C ILE A 194 -6.80 -30.24 2.95
N TYR A 195 -7.76 -29.34 2.78
CA TYR A 195 -9.19 -29.64 2.76
C TYR A 195 -9.77 -29.29 1.39
N LYS A 196 -10.94 -29.80 1.08
CA LYS A 196 -11.70 -29.39 -0.11
C LYS A 196 -12.79 -28.43 0.30
N SER A 197 -13.07 -27.44 -0.56
CA SER A 197 -14.27 -26.63 -0.42
C SER A 197 -15.52 -27.50 -0.61
N ARG A 198 -16.62 -27.10 -0.01
CA ARG A 198 -17.87 -27.87 -0.02
C ARG A 198 -18.44 -28.12 -1.42
N ASP A 199 -18.27 -27.14 -2.30
CA ASP A 199 -18.63 -27.19 -3.72
C ASP A 199 -17.59 -27.93 -4.58
N ASN A 200 -16.50 -28.40 -3.96
CA ASN A 200 -15.38 -29.07 -4.62
C ASN A 200 -14.69 -28.21 -5.70
N SER A 201 -14.79 -26.88 -5.63
CA SER A 201 -14.20 -25.95 -6.59
C SER A 201 -12.73 -25.68 -6.33
N CYS A 202 -12.29 -25.72 -5.06
CA CYS A 202 -10.92 -25.42 -4.67
C CYS A 202 -10.42 -26.27 -3.49
N LEU A 203 -9.11 -26.22 -3.28
CA LEU A 203 -8.43 -26.74 -2.09
C LEU A 203 -8.28 -25.60 -1.07
N LEU A 204 -8.33 -25.94 0.22
CA LEU A 204 -8.22 -25.02 1.34
C LEU A 204 -7.04 -25.41 2.21
N SER A 205 -6.18 -24.48 2.53
CA SER A 205 -5.06 -24.62 3.47
C SER A 205 -5.23 -23.66 4.63
N PRO A 206 -5.01 -24.09 5.89
CA PRO A 206 -4.94 -23.15 6.99
C PRO A 206 -3.83 -22.14 6.75
N VAL A 207 -4.04 -20.91 7.17
CA VAL A 207 -2.97 -19.94 7.36
C VAL A 207 -2.12 -20.40 8.54
N LEU A 208 -0.85 -20.68 8.31
CA LEU A 208 0.08 -21.19 9.31
C LEU A 208 0.68 -20.07 10.14
N SER A 209 1.04 -18.98 9.48
CA SER A 209 1.54 -17.77 10.12
C SER A 209 1.23 -16.54 9.29
N VAL A 210 1.13 -15.41 9.97
CA VAL A 210 1.09 -14.09 9.37
C VAL A 210 2.25 -13.31 9.99
N THR A 211 3.29 -13.06 9.20
CA THR A 211 4.44 -12.25 9.60
C THR A 211 4.30 -10.86 9.01
N ILE A 212 4.32 -9.86 9.87
CA ILE A 212 4.20 -8.47 9.46
C ILE A 212 5.59 -7.86 9.48
N ARG A 213 6.00 -7.35 8.33
CA ARG A 213 7.28 -6.65 8.20
C ARG A 213 7.05 -5.36 7.45
N CYS A 214 7.78 -4.33 7.83
CA CYS A 214 7.78 -3.09 7.08
C CYS A 214 8.76 -3.22 5.90
N TYR A 215 8.29 -2.93 4.68
CA TYR A 215 9.10 -3.05 3.47
C TYR A 215 8.98 -1.79 2.60
N MET A 216 10.09 -1.46 1.92
CA MET A 216 10.01 -0.68 0.69
C MET A 216 10.52 -1.52 -0.47
N CYS A 217 9.63 -1.78 -1.41
CA CYS A 217 9.98 -2.52 -2.61
C CYS A 217 9.03 -2.09 -3.72
N ASP A 218 9.39 -2.44 -4.94
CA ASP A 218 8.39 -2.45 -5.99
C ASP A 218 7.34 -3.48 -5.63
N VAL A 219 6.08 -3.08 -5.67
CA VAL A 219 4.96 -3.99 -5.57
C VAL A 219 4.25 -4.05 -6.90
N TYR A 220 3.72 -5.22 -7.19
CA TYR A 220 3.17 -5.56 -8.48
C TYR A 220 1.73 -6.02 -8.33
N ASN A 221 1.00 -5.89 -9.40
CA ASN A 221 -0.31 -6.48 -9.59
C ASN A 221 -0.57 -6.66 -11.08
N MET A 222 -1.72 -7.15 -11.45
CA MET A 222 -2.15 -7.26 -12.83
C MET A 222 -3.66 -7.15 -12.91
N GLU A 223 -4.15 -6.67 -14.05
CA GLU A 223 -5.54 -6.78 -14.41
C GLU A 223 -5.77 -8.05 -15.22
N VAL A 224 -6.79 -8.81 -14.83
CA VAL A 224 -7.16 -10.07 -15.46
C VAL A 224 -8.57 -9.97 -16.03
N GLU A 225 -8.75 -10.38 -17.27
CA GLU A 225 -10.01 -10.34 -17.98
C GLU A 225 -11.10 -11.15 -17.24
N ASN A 226 -12.32 -10.66 -17.21
CA ASN A 226 -13.53 -11.24 -16.63
C ASN A 226 -13.48 -11.60 -15.14
N ASP A 227 -12.52 -12.42 -14.68
CA ASP A 227 -12.55 -13.03 -13.35
C ASP A 227 -11.95 -12.14 -12.23
N ASN A 228 -11.24 -11.09 -12.60
CA ASN A 228 -10.61 -10.15 -11.64
C ASN A 228 -9.77 -10.82 -10.54
N SER A 229 -9.19 -11.97 -10.83
CA SER A 229 -8.39 -12.75 -9.89
C SER A 229 -7.26 -13.50 -10.59
N TYR A 230 -6.28 -13.93 -9.82
CA TYR A 230 -5.21 -14.79 -10.30
C TYR A 230 -4.62 -15.62 -9.17
N VAL A 231 -3.75 -16.57 -9.52
CA VAL A 231 -3.10 -17.45 -8.55
C VAL A 231 -1.66 -16.99 -8.33
N ALA A 232 -1.38 -16.52 -7.12
CA ALA A 232 -0.07 -16.07 -6.64
C ALA A 232 0.48 -17.06 -5.61
N ASN A 233 1.65 -17.65 -5.86
CA ASN A 233 2.27 -18.70 -5.03
C ASN A 233 1.24 -19.79 -4.60
N ASN A 234 0.46 -20.26 -5.57
CA ASN A 234 -0.63 -21.23 -5.44
C ASN A 234 -1.83 -20.78 -4.60
N MET A 235 -1.93 -19.54 -4.17
CA MET A 235 -3.09 -18.97 -3.48
C MET A 235 -3.92 -18.10 -4.41
N ILE A 236 -5.24 -18.21 -4.34
CA ILE A 236 -6.15 -17.36 -5.09
C ILE A 236 -6.19 -15.99 -4.47
N VAL A 237 -5.89 -14.97 -5.27
CA VAL A 237 -5.88 -13.56 -4.88
C VAL A 237 -6.66 -12.72 -5.88
N HIS A 238 -7.23 -11.61 -5.40
CA HIS A 238 -7.94 -10.67 -6.27
C HIS A 238 -6.95 -9.71 -6.93
N ASN A 239 -7.22 -9.31 -8.18
CA ASN A 239 -6.47 -8.23 -8.78
C ASN A 239 -6.81 -6.88 -8.12
N CYS A 240 -5.86 -5.94 -8.15
CA CYS A 240 -6.10 -4.57 -7.72
C CYS A 240 -6.41 -3.74 -8.97
N GLN A 241 -7.62 -3.25 -9.09
CA GLN A 241 -8.05 -2.47 -10.27
C GLN A 241 -7.73 -0.98 -10.17
N ASP A 242 -6.98 -0.56 -9.18
CA ASP A 242 -7.07 0.76 -8.61
C ASP A 242 -6.33 1.89 -9.33
N TYR A 243 -5.39 1.63 -10.23
CA TYR A 243 -4.73 2.64 -11.07
C TYR A 243 -4.08 1.99 -12.30
N SER A 244 -4.79 1.08 -12.97
CA SER A 244 -4.36 0.53 -14.24
C SER A 244 -4.82 1.42 -15.40
N GLN A 245 -3.90 1.93 -16.19
CA GLN A 245 -4.20 2.68 -17.42
C GLN A 245 -4.68 1.82 -18.58
N ALA A 246 -4.65 0.51 -18.48
CA ALA A 246 -5.00 -0.39 -19.56
C ALA A 246 -6.16 -1.34 -19.25
N GLY A 247 -6.79 -1.20 -18.08
CA GLY A 247 -8.10 -1.76 -17.86
C GLY A 247 -9.15 -0.97 -18.62
N LEU A 248 -10.31 -1.57 -18.81
CA LEU A 248 -11.48 -0.95 -19.47
C LEU A 248 -11.95 0.37 -18.82
N GLN A 249 -11.04 1.16 -18.23
CA GLN A 249 -11.29 2.42 -17.53
C GLN A 249 -12.41 2.37 -16.49
N ARG A 250 -12.80 1.16 -16.07
CA ARG A 250 -13.85 0.92 -15.06
C ARG A 250 -13.34 1.01 -13.62
N GLY A 251 -12.04 1.06 -13.44
CA GLY A 251 -11.38 1.16 -12.11
C GLY A 251 -11.50 2.51 -11.44
N GLY A 252 -12.29 3.41 -11.90
CA GLY A 252 -12.59 4.70 -11.30
C GLY A 252 -14.07 4.94 -11.15
N GLU A 253 -14.93 3.96 -11.44
CA GLU A 253 -16.38 4.16 -11.37
C GLU A 253 -16.91 3.94 -9.95
N GLU A 254 -17.85 4.81 -9.60
CA GLU A 254 -18.60 4.77 -8.36
C GLU A 254 -19.30 3.41 -8.19
N GLY A 255 -19.15 2.79 -7.03
CA GLY A 255 -19.79 1.50 -6.75
C GLY A 255 -19.07 0.25 -7.31
N SER A 256 -17.90 0.39 -7.94
CA SER A 256 -17.15 -0.75 -8.49
C SER A 256 -16.57 -1.71 -7.43
N GLY A 257 -16.65 -1.36 -6.13
CA GLY A 257 -16.10 -2.17 -5.02
C GLY A 257 -14.57 -2.25 -5.02
N THR A 258 -13.91 -1.47 -5.86
CA THR A 258 -12.44 -1.42 -5.98
C THR A 258 -11.85 -0.37 -5.03
N ARG A 259 -10.55 -0.39 -4.79
CA ARG A 259 -9.87 0.60 -3.92
C ARG A 259 -9.67 1.96 -4.57
N SER A 260 -9.71 2.07 -5.89
CA SER A 260 -9.92 3.35 -6.55
C SER A 260 -11.33 3.89 -6.23
N SER A 261 -12.25 3.02 -5.83
CA SER A 261 -13.50 3.43 -5.18
C SER A 261 -13.27 4.14 -3.83
N LEU A 262 -12.12 3.97 -3.17
CA LEU A 262 -11.77 4.74 -1.98
C LEU A 262 -11.49 6.22 -2.29
N LEU A 263 -11.05 6.54 -3.50
CA LEU A 263 -11.04 7.92 -4.00
C LEU A 263 -12.49 8.45 -4.15
N TRP A 264 -13.43 7.57 -4.55
CA TRP A 264 -14.86 7.90 -4.60
C TRP A 264 -15.48 8.02 -3.21
N GLU A 265 -14.94 7.32 -2.20
CA GLU A 265 -15.31 7.58 -0.81
C GLU A 265 -14.83 8.96 -0.35
N CYS A 266 -13.63 9.38 -0.79
CA CYS A 266 -13.18 10.78 -0.62
C CYS A 266 -14.11 11.75 -1.36
N ARG A 267 -14.58 11.41 -2.56
CA ARG A 267 -15.60 12.19 -3.27
C ARG A 267 -16.87 12.33 -2.45
N ARG A 268 -17.40 11.23 -1.90
CA ARG A 268 -18.61 11.25 -1.04
C ARG A 268 -18.43 12.19 0.15
N ALA A 269 -17.25 12.15 0.81
CA ALA A 269 -16.91 13.05 1.90
C ALA A 269 -16.93 14.52 1.44
N ILE A 270 -16.27 14.81 0.31
CA ILE A 270 -16.16 16.16 -0.26
C ILE A 270 -17.52 16.67 -0.71
N GLU A 271 -18.32 15.83 -1.36
CA GLU A 271 -19.67 16.17 -1.81
C GLU A 271 -20.61 16.50 -0.62
N ALA A 272 -20.56 15.67 0.43
CA ALA A 272 -21.42 15.81 1.61
C ALA A 272 -20.99 16.98 2.51
N LYS A 273 -19.70 17.24 2.67
CA LYS A 273 -19.16 18.19 3.65
C LYS A 273 -18.63 19.49 3.07
N ARG A 274 -18.30 19.50 1.78
CA ARG A 274 -17.83 20.70 1.07
C ARG A 274 -16.71 21.43 1.83
N PRO A 275 -15.64 20.71 2.28
CA PRO A 275 -14.57 21.34 3.05
C PRO A 275 -13.94 22.48 2.26
N LYS A 276 -13.52 23.53 2.93
CA LYS A 276 -12.89 24.68 2.26
C LYS A 276 -11.60 24.31 1.57
N TYR A 277 -10.86 23.35 2.14
CA TYR A 277 -9.56 22.88 1.64
C TYR A 277 -9.54 21.35 1.55
N CYS A 278 -9.04 20.85 0.42
CA CYS A 278 -8.68 19.44 0.27
C CYS A 278 -7.19 19.34 -0.04
N LEU A 279 -6.50 18.41 0.61
CA LEU A 279 -5.09 18.11 0.36
C LEU A 279 -4.94 16.62 0.05
N GLN A 280 -4.55 16.34 -1.20
CA GLN A 280 -4.15 15.00 -1.64
C GLN A 280 -2.63 14.89 -1.72
N GLU A 281 -2.06 13.84 -1.15
CA GLU A 281 -0.68 13.42 -1.38
C GLU A 281 -0.65 12.08 -2.07
N ASN A 282 0.27 11.90 -3.03
CA ASN A 282 0.47 10.62 -3.68
C ASN A 282 1.88 10.52 -4.29
N VAL A 283 2.25 9.33 -4.79
CA VAL A 283 3.51 9.14 -5.51
C VAL A 283 3.57 10.00 -6.77
N ALA A 284 4.77 10.54 -7.10
CA ALA A 284 4.96 11.40 -8.27
C ALA A 284 4.56 10.70 -9.60
N ALA A 285 4.57 9.37 -9.63
CA ALA A 285 4.13 8.60 -10.80
C ALA A 285 2.67 8.87 -11.20
N LEU A 286 1.81 9.34 -10.29
CA LEU A 286 0.41 9.68 -10.59
C LEU A 286 0.27 10.76 -11.69
N VAL A 287 1.26 11.64 -11.83
CA VAL A 287 1.30 12.67 -12.89
C VAL A 287 2.24 12.31 -14.04
N SER A 288 2.70 11.06 -14.13
CA SER A 288 3.40 10.57 -15.32
C SER A 288 2.43 10.45 -16.49
N SER A 289 2.97 10.44 -17.75
CA SER A 289 2.15 10.25 -18.96
C SER A 289 1.21 9.04 -18.89
N LYS A 290 1.55 8.07 -18.06
CA LYS A 290 0.77 6.86 -17.85
C LYS A 290 -0.51 7.06 -17.00
N PHE A 291 -0.53 8.01 -16.05
CA PHE A 291 -1.64 8.18 -15.10
C PHE A 291 -2.27 9.58 -15.11
N ILE A 292 -1.75 10.46 -15.97
CA ILE A 292 -2.17 11.86 -16.03
C ILE A 292 -3.67 12.03 -16.30
N ASP A 293 -4.26 11.16 -17.15
CA ASP A 293 -5.67 11.27 -17.52
C ASP A 293 -6.61 11.01 -16.32
N GLN A 294 -6.24 10.06 -15.45
CA GLN A 294 -7.01 9.80 -14.22
C GLN A 294 -6.86 10.94 -13.21
N PHE A 295 -5.65 11.47 -13.10
CA PHE A 295 -5.40 12.63 -12.26
C PHE A 295 -6.19 13.83 -12.73
N ASN A 296 -6.21 14.08 -14.06
CA ASN A 296 -7.01 15.14 -14.67
C ASN A 296 -8.51 14.91 -14.44
N LYS A 297 -9.01 13.68 -14.60
CA LYS A 297 -10.42 13.34 -14.32
C LYS A 297 -10.80 13.63 -12.86
N TRP A 298 -9.89 13.33 -11.94
CA TRP A 298 -10.11 13.66 -10.53
C TRP A 298 -10.14 15.18 -10.29
N GLN A 299 -9.23 15.94 -10.90
CA GLN A 299 -9.25 17.39 -10.85
C GLN A 299 -10.57 17.95 -11.42
N MET A 300 -11.00 17.48 -12.58
CA MET A 300 -12.29 17.87 -13.18
C MET A 300 -13.48 17.55 -12.27
N THR A 301 -13.44 16.42 -11.56
CA THR A 301 -14.48 16.07 -10.59
C THR A 301 -14.57 17.09 -9.46
N LEU A 302 -13.44 17.54 -8.94
CA LEU A 302 -13.40 18.58 -7.90
C LEU A 302 -13.81 19.95 -8.46
N GLU A 303 -13.45 20.27 -9.70
CA GLU A 303 -13.91 21.49 -10.39
C GLU A 303 -15.43 21.52 -10.54
N GLN A 304 -16.07 20.39 -10.86
CA GLN A 304 -17.54 20.27 -10.88
C GLN A 304 -18.17 20.55 -9.51
N PHE A 305 -17.43 20.29 -8.44
CA PHE A 305 -17.82 20.68 -7.09
C PHE A 305 -17.44 22.11 -6.72
N GLY A 306 -16.93 22.91 -7.67
CA GLY A 306 -16.57 24.31 -7.49
C GLY A 306 -15.25 24.54 -6.80
N TYR A 307 -14.32 23.57 -6.85
CA TYR A 307 -12.97 23.74 -6.36
C TYR A 307 -12.02 24.25 -7.45
N THR A 308 -11.09 25.11 -7.06
CA THR A 308 -9.92 25.46 -7.85
C THR A 308 -8.76 24.58 -7.42
N ASN A 309 -8.12 23.85 -8.37
CA ASN A 309 -7.08 22.86 -8.10
C ASN A 309 -5.69 23.40 -8.43
N PHE A 310 -4.73 23.11 -7.54
CA PHE A 310 -3.30 23.42 -7.71
C PHE A 310 -2.50 22.15 -7.43
N SER A 311 -1.63 21.73 -8.36
CA SER A 311 -0.85 20.52 -8.18
C SER A 311 0.62 20.76 -8.49
N LYS A 312 1.51 20.11 -7.74
CA LYS A 312 2.96 20.18 -7.92
C LYS A 312 3.67 18.96 -7.35
N VAL A 313 4.64 18.44 -8.08
CA VAL A 313 5.59 17.46 -7.52
C VAL A 313 6.61 18.21 -6.66
N LEU A 314 6.72 17.79 -5.40
CA LEU A 314 7.66 18.34 -4.43
C LEU A 314 8.60 17.23 -3.95
N ASN A 315 9.84 17.60 -3.61
CA ASN A 315 10.82 16.68 -3.03
C ASN A 315 11.15 17.12 -1.59
N ALA A 316 11.04 16.22 -0.63
CA ALA A 316 11.24 16.52 0.79
C ALA A 316 12.58 17.19 1.10
N LYS A 317 13.67 16.83 0.36
CA LYS A 317 14.99 17.45 0.53
C LYS A 317 15.01 18.95 0.23
N ASP A 318 14.09 19.41 -0.62
CA ASP A 318 13.97 20.81 -1.00
C ASP A 318 13.15 21.62 0.01
N TYR A 319 12.70 20.98 1.09
CA TYR A 319 11.87 21.57 2.15
C TYR A 319 12.41 21.26 3.56
N GLY A 320 13.72 21.14 3.69
CA GLY A 320 14.41 21.02 4.98
C GLY A 320 14.40 19.62 5.60
N VAL A 321 13.94 18.60 4.88
CA VAL A 321 13.99 17.20 5.31
C VAL A 321 15.13 16.50 4.59
N PRO A 322 16.14 15.92 5.28
CA PRO A 322 17.28 15.29 4.64
C PRO A 322 16.95 13.93 4.00
N GLN A 323 15.92 13.92 3.15
CA GLN A 323 15.46 12.72 2.43
C GLN A 323 15.06 13.06 1.00
N ASN A 324 15.60 12.33 0.03
CA ASN A 324 15.18 12.39 -1.36
C ASN A 324 13.86 11.62 -1.54
N ARG A 325 12.71 12.33 -1.42
CA ARG A 325 11.37 11.76 -1.49
C ARG A 325 10.43 12.64 -2.31
N GLU A 326 10.20 12.26 -3.55
CA GLU A 326 9.30 12.97 -4.45
C GLU A 326 7.85 12.53 -4.28
N ARG A 327 6.94 13.51 -4.19
CA ARG A 327 5.50 13.29 -4.09
C ARG A 327 4.74 14.36 -4.87
N ILE A 328 3.64 13.94 -5.49
CA ILE A 328 2.65 14.89 -6.01
C ILE A 328 1.76 15.35 -4.86
N PHE A 329 1.61 16.64 -4.73
CA PHE A 329 0.64 17.28 -3.86
C PHE A 329 -0.40 17.99 -4.70
N MET A 330 -1.67 17.82 -4.38
CA MET A 330 -2.76 18.59 -4.93
C MET A 330 -3.51 19.29 -3.81
N VAL A 331 -3.60 20.60 -3.91
CA VAL A 331 -4.39 21.47 -3.05
C VAL A 331 -5.60 21.90 -3.83
N SER A 332 -6.80 21.64 -3.31
CA SER A 332 -8.06 22.06 -3.89
C SER A 332 -8.77 22.99 -2.91
N ILE A 333 -9.13 24.17 -3.39
CA ILE A 333 -9.76 25.23 -2.58
C ILE A 333 -11.15 25.52 -3.14
N LEU A 334 -12.17 25.52 -2.26
CA LEU A 334 -13.54 25.76 -2.65
C LEU A 334 -13.73 27.23 -3.06
N GLY A 335 -14.26 27.45 -4.26
CA GLY A 335 -14.47 28.77 -4.88
C GLY A 335 -13.27 29.25 -5.70
N ASP A 336 -13.35 30.49 -6.16
CA ASP A 336 -12.24 31.16 -6.82
C ASP A 336 -11.11 31.45 -5.83
N ALA A 337 -9.94 30.88 -6.08
CA ALA A 337 -8.80 30.99 -5.20
C ALA A 337 -7.49 31.12 -5.98
N SER A 338 -6.50 31.72 -5.35
CA SER A 338 -5.10 31.70 -5.76
C SER A 338 -4.28 30.96 -4.71
N PHE A 339 -3.39 30.08 -5.13
CA PHE A 339 -2.49 29.36 -4.26
C PHE A 339 -1.11 29.22 -4.90
N HIS A 340 -0.07 29.36 -4.10
CA HIS A 340 1.30 29.16 -4.54
C HIS A 340 1.99 28.18 -3.58
N PHE A 341 2.56 27.12 -4.15
CA PHE A 341 3.38 26.21 -3.37
C PHE A 341 4.59 26.97 -2.77
N PRO A 342 5.02 26.61 -1.57
CA PRO A 342 6.16 27.25 -0.93
C PRO A 342 7.41 27.11 -1.80
N LYS A 343 8.30 28.09 -1.71
CA LYS A 343 9.60 28.02 -2.38
C LYS A 343 10.50 27.01 -1.67
N PRO A 344 11.36 26.30 -2.41
CA PRO A 344 12.39 25.47 -1.80
C PRO A 344 13.23 26.22 -0.78
N VAL A 345 13.62 25.54 0.28
CA VAL A 345 14.51 26.06 1.33
C VAL A 345 15.81 25.26 1.31
N LYS A 346 16.91 25.91 1.71
CA LYS A 346 18.20 25.25 1.83
C LYS A 346 18.13 24.19 2.93
N LEU A 347 18.66 23.01 2.64
CA LEU A 347 18.82 21.96 3.63
C LEU A 347 19.86 22.40 4.67
N GLU A 348 19.45 22.56 5.92
CA GLU A 348 20.31 22.95 7.04
C GLU A 348 20.69 21.77 7.94
N ARG A 349 19.86 20.71 7.92
CA ARG A 349 20.09 19.46 8.65
C ARG A 349 20.38 18.33 7.68
N PHE A 350 21.37 17.53 8.01
CA PHE A 350 21.80 16.38 7.22
C PHE A 350 21.47 15.07 7.95
N VAL A 351 21.69 13.96 7.29
CA VAL A 351 21.40 12.63 7.88
C VAL A 351 22.18 12.45 9.19
N LYS A 352 23.44 12.86 9.26
CA LYS A 352 24.27 12.78 10.48
C LYS A 352 23.66 13.49 11.68
N ASP A 353 22.90 14.58 11.45
CA ASP A 353 22.25 15.35 12.51
C ASP A 353 20.98 14.66 13.07
N MET A 354 20.59 13.53 12.46
CA MET A 354 19.45 12.70 12.84
C MET A 354 19.87 11.37 13.46
N LEU A 355 21.16 11.08 13.53
CA LEU A 355 21.66 9.84 14.11
C LEU A 355 21.61 9.90 15.63
N GLU A 356 21.35 8.76 16.24
CA GLU A 356 21.41 8.60 17.70
C GLU A 356 22.86 8.39 18.14
N ASP A 357 23.26 9.01 19.26
CA ASP A 357 24.63 8.93 19.78
C ASP A 357 24.96 7.56 20.41
N ASN A 358 23.94 6.84 20.93
CA ASN A 358 24.10 5.58 21.62
C ASN A 358 23.27 4.48 20.97
N VAL A 359 23.75 3.96 19.85
CA VAL A 359 23.08 2.89 19.12
C VAL A 359 23.58 1.52 19.64
N PRO A 360 22.68 0.61 20.05
CA PRO A 360 23.07 -0.75 20.44
C PRO A 360 23.82 -1.48 19.31
N GLU A 361 24.84 -2.27 19.69
CA GLU A 361 25.72 -2.97 18.73
C GLU A 361 24.97 -3.88 17.76
N CYS A 362 23.80 -4.39 18.15
CA CYS A 362 22.97 -5.22 17.28
C CYS A 362 22.43 -4.50 16.03
N TYR A 363 22.48 -3.18 15.99
CA TYR A 363 22.09 -2.37 14.81
C TYR A 363 23.27 -2.09 13.86
N PHE A 364 24.50 -2.39 14.27
CA PHE A 364 25.67 -2.29 13.40
C PHE A 364 25.78 -3.52 12.50
N VAL A 365 26.25 -3.30 11.30
CA VAL A 365 26.46 -4.38 10.34
C VAL A 365 27.88 -4.93 10.52
N SER A 366 28.01 -6.26 10.61
CA SER A 366 29.30 -6.90 10.74
C SER A 366 30.19 -6.67 9.51
N ASP A 367 31.50 -6.59 9.73
CA ASP A 367 32.50 -6.45 8.67
C ASP A 367 32.37 -7.53 7.59
N ASP A 368 32.04 -8.77 7.98
CA ASP A 368 31.86 -9.86 7.03
C ASP A 368 30.68 -9.61 6.09
N LYS A 369 29.58 -9.04 6.61
CA LYS A 369 28.42 -8.65 5.79
C LYS A 369 28.75 -7.48 4.88
N VAL A 370 29.51 -6.50 5.36
CA VAL A 370 29.99 -5.37 4.55
C VAL A 370 30.88 -5.88 3.40
N ARG A 371 31.84 -6.77 3.69
CA ARG A 371 32.68 -7.39 2.64
C ARG A 371 31.85 -8.15 1.62
N ALA A 372 30.89 -8.97 2.09
CA ALA A 372 30.02 -9.72 1.19
C ALA A 372 29.19 -8.80 0.25
N MET A 373 28.76 -7.62 0.74
CA MET A 373 28.08 -6.62 -0.07
C MET A 373 28.99 -6.01 -1.13
N ILE A 374 30.23 -5.66 -0.76
CA ILE A 374 31.23 -5.12 -1.70
C ILE A 374 31.52 -6.16 -2.78
N ASP A 375 31.84 -7.41 -2.40
CA ASP A 375 32.12 -8.50 -3.34
C ASP A 375 30.94 -8.79 -4.28
N HIS A 376 29.70 -8.65 -3.78
CA HIS A 376 28.50 -8.81 -4.60
C HIS A 376 28.39 -7.68 -5.62
N CYS A 377 28.59 -6.43 -5.22
CA CYS A 377 28.54 -5.29 -6.11
C CYS A 377 29.62 -5.37 -7.19
N ASP A 378 30.85 -5.72 -6.83
CA ASP A 378 32.00 -5.83 -7.76
C ASP A 378 31.72 -6.92 -8.81
N ARG A 379 31.21 -8.08 -8.42
CA ARG A 379 30.81 -9.14 -9.36
C ARG A 379 29.73 -8.65 -10.30
N LYS A 380 28.71 -7.94 -9.82
CA LYS A 380 27.60 -7.43 -10.64
C LYS A 380 28.07 -6.34 -11.60
N GLN A 381 29.03 -5.52 -11.24
CA GLN A 381 29.65 -4.54 -12.15
C GLN A 381 30.42 -5.22 -13.28
N LEU A 382 31.15 -6.30 -12.98
CA LEU A 382 31.85 -7.10 -14.02
C LEU A 382 30.88 -7.76 -14.99
N GLU A 383 29.66 -8.10 -14.54
CA GLU A 383 28.57 -8.61 -15.39
C GLU A 383 27.87 -7.51 -16.23
N GLY A 384 28.31 -6.25 -16.13
CA GLY A 384 27.71 -5.12 -16.82
C GLY A 384 26.35 -4.65 -16.25
N CYS A 385 25.97 -5.19 -15.10
CA CYS A 385 24.76 -4.80 -14.38
C CYS A 385 25.08 -4.74 -12.88
N GLY A 386 24.50 -3.79 -12.17
CA GLY A 386 24.64 -3.77 -10.73
C GLY A 386 24.62 -2.38 -10.12
N PHE A 387 24.62 -2.38 -8.80
CA PHE A 387 24.60 -1.20 -7.97
C PHE A 387 25.96 -1.06 -7.30
N LYS A 388 26.35 0.16 -6.95
CA LYS A 388 27.50 0.39 -6.10
C LYS A 388 27.10 0.38 -4.64
N PHE A 389 27.91 -0.24 -3.82
CA PHE A 389 27.87 -0.03 -2.38
C PHE A 389 28.60 1.28 -2.07
N GLU A 390 27.85 2.30 -1.75
CA GLU A 390 28.37 3.65 -1.49
C GLU A 390 27.91 4.13 -0.11
N PRO A 391 28.59 3.73 0.95
CA PRO A 391 28.34 4.28 2.28
C PRO A 391 28.70 5.77 2.34
N THR A 392 27.94 6.52 3.13
CA THR A 392 28.10 7.97 3.29
C THR A 392 28.49 8.31 4.72
N ASP A 393 29.15 9.45 4.91
CA ASP A 393 29.37 10.05 6.23
C ASP A 393 28.13 10.73 6.84
N GLY A 394 27.00 10.63 6.15
CA GLY A 394 25.76 11.30 6.54
C GLY A 394 25.73 12.81 6.30
N GLY A 395 26.74 13.38 5.64
CA GLY A 395 26.84 14.81 5.34
C GLY A 395 25.86 15.31 4.26
N GLY A 396 24.96 14.45 3.77
CA GLY A 396 23.98 14.76 2.75
C GLY A 396 22.55 14.41 3.19
N TYR A 397 21.70 14.08 2.20
CA TYR A 397 20.35 13.57 2.40
C TYR A 397 20.31 12.07 2.15
N ALA A 398 19.46 11.37 2.88
CA ALA A 398 19.17 9.97 2.65
C ALA A 398 18.40 9.77 1.34
N LYS A 399 18.64 8.66 0.65
CA LYS A 399 17.63 8.08 -0.25
C LYS A 399 16.36 7.84 0.56
N SER A 400 15.21 7.73 -0.09
CA SER A 400 13.97 7.39 0.64
C SER A 400 14.22 6.21 1.57
N ILE A 401 14.09 6.43 2.88
CA ILE A 401 14.24 5.38 3.88
C ILE A 401 13.20 4.32 3.60
N THR A 402 13.63 3.08 3.55
CA THR A 402 12.83 1.95 3.17
C THR A 402 12.73 0.99 4.34
N THR A 403 11.71 0.18 4.33
CA THR A 403 11.50 -0.85 5.34
C THR A 403 12.46 -2.05 5.21
N LYS A 404 13.21 -2.11 4.10
CA LYS A 404 14.36 -2.98 3.91
C LYS A 404 15.71 -2.26 4.09
N SER A 405 15.70 -1.05 4.60
CA SER A 405 16.94 -0.33 4.93
C SER A 405 17.77 -1.21 5.89
N GLY A 406 19.03 -1.39 5.54
CA GLY A 406 19.95 -2.27 6.24
C GLY A 406 20.07 -3.68 5.66
N SER A 407 19.46 -3.99 4.50
CA SER A 407 19.56 -5.30 3.86
C SER A 407 20.09 -5.31 2.44
N ARG A 408 20.18 -4.14 1.77
CA ARG A 408 20.60 -4.01 0.37
C ARG A 408 21.80 -3.09 0.23
N GLU A 409 22.62 -3.35 -0.77
CA GLU A 409 23.81 -2.56 -1.12
C GLU A 409 23.44 -1.10 -1.46
N THR A 410 22.23 -0.87 -1.94
CA THR A 410 21.72 0.47 -2.32
C THR A 410 21.07 1.24 -1.19
N ASP A 411 20.99 0.69 0.02
CA ASP A 411 20.40 1.34 1.18
C ASP A 411 21.26 2.52 1.69
N ASN A 412 20.75 3.25 2.68
CA ASN A 412 21.47 4.33 3.32
C ASN A 412 22.46 3.75 4.34
N TRP A 413 23.64 3.41 3.90
CA TRP A 413 24.74 2.96 4.76
C TRP A 413 25.52 4.18 5.25
N ILE A 414 25.69 4.27 6.56
CA ILE A 414 26.38 5.39 7.19
C ILE A 414 27.62 4.84 7.89
N MET A 415 28.76 5.44 7.60
CA MET A 415 30.01 5.19 8.31
C MET A 415 29.98 5.96 9.63
N GLN A 416 30.24 5.27 10.71
CA GLN A 416 30.47 5.84 12.03
C GLN A 416 31.91 5.61 12.46
#